data_8dbda2a5bfaafe5e551a21ed2f302feb
#
_entry.id   8dbda2a5bfaafe5e551a21ed2f302feb
#
_cell.length_a   1.000
_cell.length_b   1.000
_cell.length_c   1.000
_cell.angle_alpha   90.00
_cell.angle_beta   90.00
_cell.angle_gamma   90.00
#
_symmetry.space_group_name_H-M   'P 1'
#
loop_
_entity.id
_entity.type
_entity.pdbx_description
1 polymer ?
#
loop_
_entity_poly.entity_id
_entity_poly.type
_entity_poly.pdbx_seq_one_letter_code
_entity_poly.pdbx_strand_id
1 'polypeptide(L)'
;MAGLEFQQKQIQSQIQIMSQKQIQALKLLAMNSKDLTEEIYKAAEENPALVITKDKSNWDGTKISSATASGEVASENFQAALEAKADERESLQEHLLSQLNAMRLGATEKTLCEKLIYNLDAKGFYILAPVSLLDKKNKLQTPGLLEKCIEIVRQLEPFGVCVANTEESLLVQAEQKENAPILAIFILDGKLKFLDPPHPEKVLQKIQEYLLEQKKLFANSQNEKYKNLNPVIQDVEKAIDFIRTLDPFPARNFYSKFF
;
A
#
# COMPACT_ATOMS: atom_id res chain seq x y z
N MET A 1 8.12 20.66 -59.84
CA MET A 1 7.88 21.75 -58.87
C MET A 1 7.86 21.14 -57.49
N ALA A 2 8.95 21.30 -56.72
CA ALA A 2 9.09 20.75 -55.38
C ALA A 2 8.55 21.77 -54.38
N GLY A 3 7.48 21.44 -53.66
CA GLY A 3 6.95 22.23 -52.57
C GLY A 3 7.80 22.05 -51.32
N LEU A 4 8.46 23.13 -50.90
CA LEU A 4 9.15 23.19 -49.63
C LEU A 4 8.14 23.36 -48.49
N GLU A 5 7.87 22.31 -47.74
CA GLU A 5 7.14 22.39 -46.46
C GLU A 5 8.08 22.96 -45.40
N PHE A 6 7.83 24.19 -44.99
CA PHE A 6 8.44 24.79 -43.81
C PHE A 6 7.74 24.24 -42.55
N GLN A 7 8.35 23.30 -41.89
CA GLN A 7 7.98 22.91 -40.54
C GLN A 7 8.52 23.92 -39.55
N GLN A 8 7.65 24.80 -39.07
CA GLN A 8 7.96 25.75 -38.00
C GLN A 8 7.96 25.01 -36.66
N LYS A 9 9.14 24.60 -36.19
CA LYS A 9 9.34 24.06 -34.86
C LYS A 9 9.24 25.21 -33.84
N GLN A 10 8.13 25.31 -33.15
CA GLN A 10 7.94 26.25 -32.05
C GLN A 10 8.65 25.69 -30.80
N ILE A 11 9.85 26.18 -30.52
CA ILE A 11 10.56 25.86 -29.29
C ILE A 11 10.02 26.74 -28.18
N GLN A 12 9.15 26.21 -27.35
CA GLN A 12 8.63 26.88 -26.16
C GLN A 12 9.64 26.72 -25.04
N SER A 13 10.57 27.67 -24.88
CA SER A 13 11.47 27.73 -23.71
C SER A 13 10.70 28.34 -22.53
N GLN A 14 10.32 27.49 -21.58
CA GLN A 14 9.71 27.91 -20.33
C GLN A 14 10.80 28.49 -19.40
N ILE A 15 11.00 29.78 -19.42
CA ILE A 15 11.90 30.47 -18.48
C ILE A 15 11.11 30.63 -17.18
N GLN A 16 11.45 29.83 -16.20
CA GLN A 16 10.87 29.91 -14.86
C GLN A 16 11.53 31.07 -14.12
N ILE A 17 10.92 32.24 -14.18
CA ILE A 17 11.36 33.43 -13.44
C ILE A 17 10.90 33.26 -11.99
N MET A 18 11.85 33.00 -11.09
CA MET A 18 11.55 32.95 -9.65
C MET A 18 11.12 34.36 -9.17
N SER A 19 10.02 34.42 -8.42
CA SER A 19 9.55 35.66 -7.82
C SER A 19 10.55 36.15 -6.76
N GLN A 20 10.64 37.48 -6.54
CA GLN A 20 11.53 38.05 -5.50
C GLN A 20 11.27 37.42 -4.13
N LYS A 21 10.02 37.09 -3.79
CA LYS A 21 9.66 36.42 -2.55
C LYS A 21 10.23 35.00 -2.44
N GLN A 22 10.28 34.26 -3.54
CA GLN A 22 10.89 32.92 -3.57
C GLN A 22 12.41 32.99 -3.39
N ILE A 23 13.07 33.99 -4.01
CA ILE A 23 14.51 34.22 -3.86
C ILE A 23 14.81 34.60 -2.41
N GLN A 24 14.01 35.45 -1.78
CA GLN A 24 14.16 35.81 -0.36
C GLN A 24 13.96 34.60 0.55
N ALA A 25 12.93 33.79 0.32
CA ALA A 25 12.70 32.57 1.10
C ALA A 25 13.85 31.59 1.01
N LEU A 26 14.41 31.36 -0.18
CA LEU A 26 15.58 30.51 -0.37
C LEU A 26 16.82 31.07 0.33
N LYS A 27 17.01 32.40 0.29
CA LYS A 27 18.12 33.07 0.98
C LYS A 27 18.03 32.87 2.50
N LEU A 28 16.82 33.02 3.07
CA LEU A 28 16.58 32.79 4.50
C LEU A 28 16.80 31.33 4.90
N LEU A 29 16.40 30.37 4.05
CA LEU A 29 16.60 28.94 4.30
C LEU A 29 18.08 28.53 4.20
N ALA A 30 18.88 29.24 3.42
CA ALA A 30 20.31 28.96 3.27
C ALA A 30 21.19 29.59 4.36
N MET A 31 20.62 30.46 5.20
CA MET A 31 21.35 31.11 6.28
C MET A 31 21.55 30.18 7.48
N ASN A 32 22.72 30.28 8.13
CA ASN A 32 22.91 29.62 9.41
C ASN A 32 22.14 30.36 10.56
N SER A 33 22.05 29.74 11.72
CA SER A 33 21.26 30.28 12.84
C SER A 33 21.75 31.65 13.34
N LYS A 34 23.05 31.94 13.25
CA LYS A 34 23.62 33.24 13.65
C LYS A 34 23.26 34.34 12.66
N ASP A 35 23.48 34.08 11.37
CA ASP A 35 23.18 35.02 10.29
C ASP A 35 21.67 35.32 10.22
N LEU A 36 20.84 34.29 10.45
CA LEU A 36 19.38 34.44 10.53
C LEU A 36 18.97 35.36 11.70
N THR A 37 19.60 35.24 12.87
CA THR A 37 19.35 36.06 14.01
C THR A 37 19.76 37.51 13.74
N GLU A 38 20.90 37.76 13.14
CA GLU A 38 21.36 39.08 12.73
C GLU A 38 20.41 39.75 11.73
N GLU A 39 19.92 38.99 10.74
CA GLU A 39 18.98 39.50 9.75
C GLU A 39 17.62 39.82 10.36
N ILE A 40 17.16 39.09 11.39
CA ILE A 40 15.96 39.37 12.14
C ILE A 40 16.12 40.70 12.93
N TYR A 41 17.25 40.89 13.61
CA TYR A 41 17.52 42.14 14.32
C TYR A 41 17.57 43.34 13.37
N LYS A 42 18.23 43.18 12.23
CA LYS A 42 18.30 44.24 11.22
C LYS A 42 16.92 44.57 10.63
N ALA A 43 16.09 43.59 10.35
CA ALA A 43 14.73 43.80 9.87
C ALA A 43 13.86 44.51 10.93
N ALA A 44 14.08 44.23 12.21
CA ALA A 44 13.38 44.89 13.29
C ALA A 44 13.85 46.36 13.52
N GLU A 45 15.12 46.68 13.27
CA GLU A 45 15.65 48.04 13.25
C GLU A 45 15.08 48.85 12.08
N GLU A 46 14.94 48.26 10.92
CA GLU A 46 14.39 48.90 9.72
C GLU A 46 12.86 49.11 9.80
N ASN A 47 12.15 48.31 10.60
CA ASN A 47 10.69 48.38 10.70
C ASN A 47 10.25 48.50 12.15
N PRO A 48 9.87 49.74 12.61
CA PRO A 48 9.44 49.98 13.98
C PRO A 48 8.14 49.29 14.42
N ALA A 49 7.43 48.67 13.48
CA ALA A 49 6.24 47.86 13.78
C ALA A 49 6.59 46.43 14.26
N LEU A 50 7.84 46.01 14.13
CA LEU A 50 8.30 44.70 14.56
C LEU A 50 8.85 44.77 15.99
N VAL A 51 8.28 43.99 16.89
CA VAL A 51 8.76 43.85 18.28
C VAL A 51 9.34 42.43 18.44
N ILE A 52 10.64 42.34 18.75
CA ILE A 52 11.29 41.08 19.04
C ILE A 52 10.89 40.65 20.45
N THR A 53 9.96 39.70 20.56
CA THR A 53 9.66 39.04 21.84
C THR A 53 10.64 37.87 21.97
N LYS A 54 11.53 37.92 22.97
CA LYS A 54 12.37 36.77 23.32
C LYS A 54 11.44 35.65 23.79
N ASP A 55 11.28 34.66 22.93
CA ASP A 55 10.58 33.45 23.30
C ASP A 55 11.39 32.74 24.40
N LYS A 56 10.73 32.49 25.55
CA LYS A 56 11.33 31.75 26.68
C LYS A 56 11.47 30.25 26.40
N SER A 57 11.22 29.79 25.16
CA SER A 57 11.60 28.45 24.75
C SER A 57 13.11 28.42 24.81
N ASN A 58 13.65 27.72 25.79
CA ASN A 58 15.08 27.48 26.04
C ASN A 58 15.73 26.77 24.84
N TRP A 59 15.78 27.42 23.69
CA TRP A 59 16.78 27.09 22.72
C TRP A 59 18.06 27.87 23.05
N ASP A 60 18.66 27.49 24.14
CA ASP A 60 20.02 27.90 24.46
C ASP A 60 20.96 27.06 23.56
N GLY A 61 21.07 27.47 22.29
CA GLY A 61 22.02 26.91 21.32
C GLY A 61 23.49 27.09 21.72
N THR A 62 23.74 27.62 22.91
CA THR A 62 25.07 27.84 23.47
C THR A 62 25.57 26.70 24.34
N LYS A 63 24.83 25.62 24.50
CA LYS A 63 25.29 24.41 25.20
C LYS A 63 25.54 23.20 24.28
N ILE A 64 25.81 23.44 23.01
CA ILE A 64 26.64 22.51 22.26
C ILE A 64 28.09 22.96 22.52
N SER A 65 28.51 22.80 23.78
CA SER A 65 29.92 22.87 24.13
C SER A 65 30.63 21.80 23.32
N SER A 66 31.62 22.21 22.54
CA SER A 66 32.80 21.49 22.14
C SER A 66 33.13 20.22 22.95
N ALA A 67 32.36 19.20 22.83
CA ALA A 67 32.66 17.85 23.25
C ALA A 67 32.98 17.05 22.00
N THR A 68 34.13 17.33 21.46
CA THR A 68 34.94 16.47 20.64
C THR A 68 34.97 15.07 21.26
N ALA A 69 34.39 14.10 20.70
CA ALA A 69 34.24 12.69 21.06
C ALA A 69 32.89 12.32 21.73
N SER A 70 32.20 13.17 22.49
CA SER A 70 30.87 12.80 23.03
C SER A 70 29.73 13.12 22.05
N GLY A 71 29.99 13.93 21.04
CA GLY A 71 29.01 14.26 19.99
C GLY A 71 28.72 13.10 19.04
N GLU A 72 29.71 12.32 18.69
CA GLU A 72 29.53 11.09 17.89
C GLU A 72 28.74 10.04 18.68
N VAL A 73 29.12 9.78 19.94
CA VAL A 73 28.44 8.84 20.82
C VAL A 73 27.00 9.33 21.16
N ALA A 74 26.79 10.64 21.31
CA ALA A 74 25.44 11.18 21.50
C ALA A 74 24.61 11.12 20.22
N SER A 75 25.22 11.31 19.05
CA SER A 75 24.57 11.13 17.74
C SER A 75 24.25 9.66 17.49
N GLU A 76 25.16 8.76 17.76
CA GLU A 76 24.96 7.30 17.67
C GLU A 76 23.89 6.84 18.66
N ASN A 77 23.90 7.30 19.91
CA ASN A 77 22.87 6.98 20.89
C ASN A 77 21.51 7.60 20.54
N PHE A 78 21.49 8.78 19.94
CA PHE A 78 20.24 9.39 19.46
C PHE A 78 19.73 8.66 18.22
N GLN A 79 20.59 8.24 17.32
CA GLN A 79 20.25 7.44 16.16
C GLN A 79 19.82 6.03 16.57
N ALA A 80 20.52 5.39 17.52
CA ALA A 80 20.11 4.13 18.14
C ALA A 80 18.78 4.27 18.92
N ALA A 81 18.54 5.39 19.57
CA ALA A 81 17.26 5.67 20.26
C ALA A 81 16.12 5.98 19.27
N LEU A 82 16.41 6.59 18.12
CA LEU A 82 15.47 6.76 17.02
C LEU A 82 15.18 5.41 16.35
N GLU A 83 16.19 4.60 16.12
CA GLU A 83 16.07 3.24 15.59
C GLU A 83 15.37 2.30 16.57
N ALA A 84 15.63 2.42 17.89
CA ALA A 84 14.92 1.68 18.92
C ALA A 84 13.47 2.18 19.14
N LYS A 85 13.18 3.44 18.83
CA LYS A 85 11.83 3.99 18.81
C LYS A 85 11.13 3.83 17.46
N ALA A 86 11.88 3.43 16.43
CA ALA A 86 11.37 2.94 15.18
C ALA A 86 10.77 1.57 15.45
N ASP A 87 9.46 1.52 15.43
CA ASP A 87 8.59 0.36 15.50
C ASP A 87 8.38 -0.33 16.87
N GLU A 88 7.68 0.35 17.78
CA GLU A 88 6.74 -0.31 18.69
C GLU A 88 5.49 -0.86 17.93
N ARG A 89 5.44 -0.74 16.61
CA ARG A 89 4.34 -1.30 15.82
C ARG A 89 4.68 -2.74 15.47
N GLU A 90 3.81 -3.62 15.90
CA GLU A 90 3.84 -5.02 15.51
C GLU A 90 3.92 -5.14 13.98
N SER A 91 4.88 -5.89 13.47
CA SER A 91 4.98 -6.16 12.03
C SER A 91 3.83 -7.06 11.58
N LEU A 92 3.46 -7.00 10.28
CA LEU A 92 2.45 -7.90 9.71
C LEU A 92 2.74 -9.37 10.05
N GLN A 93 4.00 -9.76 9.94
CA GLN A 93 4.44 -11.13 10.19
C GLN A 93 4.27 -11.52 11.65
N GLU A 94 4.66 -10.67 12.60
CA GLU A 94 4.48 -10.90 14.04
C GLU A 94 2.99 -10.99 14.40
N HIS A 95 2.17 -10.12 13.83
CA HIS A 95 0.73 -10.13 14.02
C HIS A 95 0.09 -11.44 13.56
N LEU A 96 0.41 -11.87 12.32
CA LEU A 96 -0.08 -13.14 11.78
C LEU A 96 0.43 -14.35 12.59
N LEU A 97 1.70 -14.34 13.02
CA LEU A 97 2.27 -15.41 13.84
C LEU A 97 1.62 -15.48 15.21
N SER A 98 1.28 -14.35 15.82
CA SER A 98 0.55 -14.27 17.09
C SER A 98 -0.81 -14.98 16.98
N GLN A 99 -1.57 -14.66 15.92
CA GLN A 99 -2.86 -15.31 15.64
C GLN A 99 -2.69 -16.81 15.33
N LEU A 100 -1.69 -17.20 14.52
CA LEU A 100 -1.39 -18.59 14.21
C LEU A 100 -1.07 -19.40 15.46
N ASN A 101 -0.34 -18.82 16.41
CA ASN A 101 0.02 -19.46 17.66
C ASN A 101 -1.18 -19.71 18.60
N ALA A 102 -2.23 -18.92 18.47
CA ALA A 102 -3.48 -19.11 19.21
C ALA A 102 -4.32 -20.28 18.65
N MET A 103 -4.05 -20.71 17.39
CA MET A 103 -4.75 -21.81 16.74
C MET A 103 -4.19 -23.17 17.15
N ARG A 104 -5.05 -24.19 17.22
CA ARG A 104 -4.64 -25.59 17.46
C ARG A 104 -4.36 -26.30 16.14
N LEU A 105 -3.10 -26.25 15.69
CA LEU A 105 -2.65 -26.86 14.45
C LEU A 105 -1.65 -27.99 14.71
N GLY A 106 -1.55 -28.91 13.76
CA GLY A 106 -0.51 -29.92 13.76
C GLY A 106 0.89 -29.31 13.56
N ALA A 107 1.93 -29.94 14.09
CA ALA A 107 3.31 -29.41 14.02
C ALA A 107 3.76 -29.13 12.57
N THR A 108 3.43 -30.02 11.63
CA THR A 108 3.77 -29.86 10.20
C THR A 108 3.00 -28.72 9.55
N GLU A 109 1.70 -28.57 9.86
CA GLU A 109 0.85 -27.48 9.38
C GLU A 109 1.37 -26.13 9.90
N LYS A 110 1.65 -26.05 11.19
CA LYS A 110 2.19 -24.86 11.83
C LYS A 110 3.49 -24.39 11.16
N THR A 111 4.46 -25.30 11.00
CA THR A 111 5.74 -24.99 10.35
C THR A 111 5.55 -24.49 8.90
N LEU A 112 4.59 -25.04 8.18
CA LEU A 112 4.32 -24.64 6.81
C LEU A 112 3.61 -23.28 6.75
N CYS A 113 2.65 -23.01 7.66
CA CYS A 113 2.03 -21.70 7.81
C CYS A 113 3.04 -20.62 8.20
N GLU A 114 3.97 -20.90 9.11
CA GLU A 114 5.06 -19.99 9.48
C GLU A 114 5.92 -19.65 8.26
N LYS A 115 6.30 -20.64 7.43
CA LYS A 115 7.05 -20.39 6.20
C LYS A 115 6.26 -19.54 5.20
N LEU A 116 4.94 -19.73 5.10
CA LEU A 116 4.07 -18.89 4.25
C LEU A 116 4.04 -17.45 4.75
N ILE A 117 3.90 -17.23 6.06
CA ILE A 117 3.89 -15.89 6.66
C ILE A 117 5.22 -15.17 6.43
N TYR A 118 6.36 -15.85 6.62
CA TYR A 118 7.68 -15.25 6.34
C TYR A 118 7.94 -14.99 4.85
N ASN A 119 7.19 -15.62 3.96
CA ASN A 119 7.24 -15.40 2.52
C ASN A 119 6.34 -14.25 2.04
N LEU A 120 5.70 -13.51 2.94
CA LEU A 120 4.88 -12.36 2.58
C LEU A 120 5.74 -11.09 2.54
N ASP A 121 5.45 -10.25 1.55
CA ASP A 121 5.97 -8.90 1.50
C ASP A 121 5.19 -7.99 2.48
N ALA A 122 5.62 -6.75 2.58
CA ALA A 122 4.96 -5.79 3.43
C ALA A 122 3.51 -5.47 2.99
N LYS A 123 3.09 -5.78 1.76
CA LYS A 123 1.70 -5.65 1.27
C LYS A 123 0.84 -6.88 1.58
N GLY A 124 1.44 -7.94 2.12
CA GLY A 124 0.79 -9.21 2.36
C GLY A 124 0.75 -10.15 1.15
N PHE A 125 1.54 -9.86 0.09
CA PHE A 125 1.62 -10.68 -1.11
C PHE A 125 2.80 -11.65 -1.05
N TYR A 126 2.73 -12.75 -1.81
CA TYR A 126 3.83 -13.70 -1.90
C TYR A 126 5.08 -13.08 -2.55
N ILE A 127 6.24 -13.27 -1.91
CA ILE A 127 7.54 -12.96 -2.50
C ILE A 127 7.93 -14.08 -3.47
N LEU A 128 7.75 -15.33 -3.05
CA LEU A 128 8.02 -16.54 -3.84
C LEU A 128 6.74 -17.36 -3.99
N ALA A 129 6.61 -18.09 -5.09
CA ALA A 129 5.48 -18.99 -5.29
C ALA A 129 5.36 -19.99 -4.12
N PRO A 130 4.18 -20.16 -3.50
CA PRO A 130 3.99 -21.01 -2.32
C PRO A 130 4.48 -22.44 -2.49
N VAL A 131 4.38 -22.98 -3.71
CA VAL A 131 4.85 -24.35 -4.05
C VAL A 131 6.36 -24.51 -3.84
N SER A 132 7.14 -23.43 -3.98
CA SER A 132 8.60 -23.45 -3.77
C SER A 132 9.01 -23.63 -2.31
N LEU A 133 8.09 -23.37 -1.37
CA LEU A 133 8.31 -23.51 0.07
C LEU A 133 8.21 -24.96 0.57
N LEU A 134 7.68 -25.86 -0.28
CA LEU A 134 7.57 -27.27 0.04
C LEU A 134 8.96 -27.92 0.12
N ASP A 135 9.24 -28.59 1.22
CA ASP A 135 10.47 -29.36 1.38
C ASP A 135 10.32 -30.72 0.70
N LYS A 136 11.07 -30.91 -0.40
CA LYS A 136 11.07 -32.16 -1.17
C LYS A 136 11.52 -33.37 -0.36
N LYS A 137 12.23 -33.16 0.76
CA LYS A 137 12.69 -34.23 1.66
C LYS A 137 11.61 -34.66 2.65
N ASN A 138 10.63 -33.80 2.91
CA ASN A 138 9.56 -34.09 3.88
C ASN A 138 8.31 -34.61 3.17
N LYS A 139 8.10 -35.94 3.20
CA LYS A 139 6.95 -36.61 2.58
C LYS A 139 5.58 -36.16 3.13
N LEU A 140 5.55 -35.51 4.29
CA LEU A 140 4.32 -34.99 4.90
C LEU A 140 3.88 -33.67 4.30
N GLN A 141 4.78 -32.94 3.62
CA GLN A 141 4.45 -31.67 2.96
C GLN A 141 3.95 -31.94 1.55
N THR A 142 2.66 -32.18 1.44
CA THR A 142 1.98 -32.41 0.17
C THR A 142 1.39 -31.09 -0.38
N PRO A 143 1.15 -30.98 -1.71
CA PRO A 143 0.45 -29.83 -2.27
C PRO A 143 -0.93 -29.57 -1.62
N GLY A 144 -1.68 -30.64 -1.32
CA GLY A 144 -2.97 -30.50 -0.62
C GLY A 144 -2.86 -29.97 0.81
N LEU A 145 -1.75 -30.27 1.52
CA LEU A 145 -1.48 -29.65 2.81
C LEU A 145 -1.13 -28.17 2.65
N LEU A 146 -0.39 -27.80 1.60
CA LEU A 146 -0.08 -26.41 1.30
C LEU A 146 -1.34 -25.60 1.05
N GLU A 147 -2.29 -26.08 0.24
CA GLU A 147 -3.57 -25.42 -0.02
C GLU A 147 -4.34 -25.17 1.28
N LYS A 148 -4.43 -26.17 2.16
CA LYS A 148 -5.04 -26.00 3.50
C LYS A 148 -4.32 -24.94 4.33
N CYS A 149 -2.99 -24.91 4.32
CA CYS A 149 -2.23 -23.91 5.04
C CYS A 149 -2.44 -22.49 4.48
N ILE A 150 -2.57 -22.36 3.17
CA ILE A 150 -2.92 -21.08 2.52
C ILE A 150 -4.30 -20.61 2.98
N GLU A 151 -5.31 -21.50 3.00
CA GLU A 151 -6.64 -21.18 3.48
C GLU A 151 -6.64 -20.75 4.95
N ILE A 152 -5.86 -21.44 5.81
CA ILE A 152 -5.72 -21.07 7.23
C ILE A 152 -5.13 -19.65 7.34
N VAL A 153 -4.06 -19.33 6.61
CA VAL A 153 -3.42 -18.00 6.69
C VAL A 153 -4.34 -16.92 6.12
N ARG A 154 -5.15 -17.20 5.10
CA ARG A 154 -6.15 -16.28 4.53
C ARG A 154 -7.31 -15.95 5.48
N GLN A 155 -7.56 -16.80 6.48
CA GLN A 155 -8.56 -16.57 7.52
C GLN A 155 -8.04 -15.69 8.68
N LEU A 156 -6.74 -15.38 8.71
CA LEU A 156 -6.14 -14.50 9.70
C LEU A 156 -6.39 -13.02 9.34
N GLU A 157 -6.41 -12.17 10.33
CA GLU A 157 -6.52 -10.72 10.14
C GLU A 157 -5.13 -10.08 9.93
N PRO A 158 -4.99 -9.17 8.99
CA PRO A 158 -6.01 -8.60 8.10
C PRO A 158 -6.38 -9.52 6.93
N PHE A 159 -7.68 -9.62 6.64
CA PHE A 159 -8.16 -10.42 5.50
C PHE A 159 -7.62 -9.92 4.17
N GLY A 160 -7.31 -10.86 3.27
CA GLY A 160 -6.79 -10.52 1.94
C GLY A 160 -5.26 -10.55 1.83
N VAL A 161 -4.58 -11.11 2.83
CA VAL A 161 -3.15 -11.46 2.77
C VAL A 161 -2.95 -12.89 2.23
N CYS A 162 -1.70 -13.29 2.01
CA CYS A 162 -1.34 -14.61 1.50
C CYS A 162 -1.89 -14.88 0.09
N VAL A 163 -1.67 -13.93 -0.82
CA VAL A 163 -2.19 -13.88 -2.19
C VAL A 163 -1.11 -13.47 -3.18
N ALA A 164 -1.33 -13.73 -4.47
CA ALA A 164 -0.38 -13.38 -5.52
C ALA A 164 -0.49 -11.91 -5.98
N ASN A 165 -1.69 -11.35 -5.94
CA ASN A 165 -1.98 -10.02 -6.47
C ASN A 165 -3.16 -9.36 -5.77
N THR A 166 -3.39 -8.08 -6.10
CA THR A 166 -4.48 -7.28 -5.53
C THR A 166 -5.87 -7.84 -5.88
N GLU A 167 -6.06 -8.42 -7.08
CA GLU A 167 -7.35 -8.98 -7.49
C GLU A 167 -7.74 -10.16 -6.59
N GLU A 168 -6.79 -11.05 -6.33
CA GLU A 168 -6.98 -12.18 -5.41
C GLU A 168 -7.19 -11.71 -3.97
N SER A 169 -6.51 -10.63 -3.54
CA SER A 169 -6.72 -10.02 -2.23
C SER A 169 -8.16 -9.55 -2.03
N LEU A 170 -8.71 -8.84 -3.03
CA LEU A 170 -10.08 -8.38 -2.98
C LEU A 170 -11.07 -9.54 -3.00
N LEU A 171 -10.78 -10.60 -3.75
CA LEU A 171 -11.62 -11.81 -3.80
C LEU A 171 -11.67 -12.48 -2.43
N VAL A 172 -10.52 -12.71 -1.79
CA VAL A 172 -10.43 -13.31 -0.46
C VAL A 172 -11.18 -12.47 0.58
N GLN A 173 -11.04 -11.12 0.55
CA GLN A 173 -11.79 -10.23 1.43
C GLN A 173 -13.30 -10.33 1.20
N ALA A 174 -13.74 -10.45 -0.06
CA ALA A 174 -15.16 -10.59 -0.38
C ALA A 174 -15.72 -11.93 0.11
N GLU A 175 -14.97 -13.02 -0.01
CA GLU A 175 -15.38 -14.35 0.46
C GLU A 175 -15.51 -14.43 1.99
N GLN A 176 -14.75 -13.63 2.74
CA GLN A 176 -14.83 -13.57 4.20
C GLN A 176 -15.99 -12.73 4.73
N LYS A 177 -16.58 -11.86 3.90
CA LYS A 177 -17.71 -11.03 4.29
C LYS A 177 -19.04 -11.76 4.04
N GLU A 178 -19.83 -11.99 5.10
CA GLU A 178 -21.11 -12.69 5.03
C GLU A 178 -22.12 -12.06 4.05
N ASN A 179 -22.05 -10.75 3.85
CA ASN A 179 -22.99 -9.99 3.01
C ASN A 179 -22.44 -9.69 1.60
N ALA A 180 -21.45 -10.44 1.12
CA ALA A 180 -20.89 -10.22 -0.21
C ALA A 180 -21.90 -10.57 -1.32
N PRO A 181 -22.24 -9.64 -2.22
CA PRO A 181 -23.07 -9.96 -3.38
C PRO A 181 -22.38 -11.00 -4.27
N ILE A 182 -23.09 -12.04 -4.68
CA ILE A 182 -22.57 -13.10 -5.58
C ILE A 182 -21.96 -12.48 -6.86
N LEU A 183 -22.57 -11.40 -7.34
CA LEU A 183 -22.09 -10.68 -8.52
C LEU A 183 -20.75 -9.98 -8.27
N ALA A 184 -20.49 -9.48 -7.06
CA ALA A 184 -19.19 -8.91 -6.70
C ALA A 184 -18.10 -9.98 -6.72
N ILE A 185 -18.36 -11.15 -6.12
CA ILE A 185 -17.44 -12.30 -6.16
C ILE A 185 -17.17 -12.74 -7.61
N PHE A 186 -18.22 -12.80 -8.45
CA PHE A 186 -18.07 -13.12 -9.87
C PHE A 186 -17.17 -12.14 -10.62
N ILE A 187 -17.29 -10.83 -10.35
CA ILE A 187 -16.45 -9.79 -10.97
C ILE A 187 -15.00 -9.90 -10.49
N LEU A 188 -14.81 -10.11 -9.19
CA LEU A 188 -13.48 -10.24 -8.57
C LEU A 188 -12.74 -11.52 -9.01
N ASP A 189 -13.47 -12.56 -9.42
CA ASP A 189 -12.92 -13.81 -9.94
C ASP A 189 -12.37 -13.63 -11.37
N GLY A 190 -11.30 -12.83 -11.50
CA GLY A 190 -10.56 -12.59 -12.74
C GLY A 190 -11.29 -11.76 -13.81
N LYS A 191 -12.36 -11.02 -13.42
CA LYS A 191 -13.19 -10.25 -14.35
C LYS A 191 -13.24 -8.75 -14.02
N LEU A 192 -12.28 -8.25 -13.25
CA LEU A 192 -12.17 -6.83 -12.88
C LEU A 192 -12.19 -5.87 -14.07
N LYS A 193 -11.76 -6.33 -15.24
CA LYS A 193 -11.81 -5.56 -16.50
C LYS A 193 -13.23 -5.14 -16.90
N PHE A 194 -14.27 -5.81 -16.39
CA PHE A 194 -15.66 -5.40 -16.66
C PHE A 194 -16.00 -4.05 -16.02
N LEU A 195 -15.32 -3.69 -14.94
CA LEU A 195 -15.50 -2.41 -14.26
C LEU A 195 -14.86 -1.21 -14.99
N ASP A 196 -14.24 -1.40 -16.14
CA ASP A 196 -13.68 -0.30 -16.94
C ASP A 196 -14.51 -0.06 -18.21
N PRO A 197 -15.25 1.05 -18.31
CA PRO A 197 -15.54 2.06 -17.29
C PRO A 197 -16.59 1.58 -16.25
N PRO A 198 -16.56 2.11 -15.02
CA PRO A 198 -17.38 1.63 -13.90
C PRO A 198 -18.83 2.17 -13.96
N HIS A 199 -19.45 2.10 -15.14
CA HIS A 199 -20.87 2.47 -15.35
C HIS A 199 -21.74 1.23 -15.24
N PRO A 200 -22.75 1.19 -14.35
CA PRO A 200 -23.57 0.00 -14.10
C PRO A 200 -24.18 -0.61 -15.39
N GLU A 201 -24.67 0.22 -16.29
CA GLU A 201 -25.25 -0.24 -17.57
C GLU A 201 -24.21 -0.95 -18.47
N LYS A 202 -23.01 -0.38 -18.60
CA LYS A 202 -21.93 -0.97 -19.42
C LYS A 202 -21.38 -2.24 -18.80
N VAL A 203 -21.25 -2.24 -17.48
CA VAL A 203 -20.82 -3.43 -16.71
C VAL A 203 -21.83 -4.55 -16.88
N LEU A 204 -23.13 -4.24 -16.75
CA LEU A 204 -24.21 -5.20 -16.97
C LEU A 204 -24.16 -5.81 -18.37
N GLN A 205 -24.00 -4.98 -19.39
CA GLN A 205 -23.90 -5.43 -20.79
C GLN A 205 -22.72 -6.39 -20.98
N LYS A 206 -21.52 -6.04 -20.49
CA LYS A 206 -20.34 -6.91 -20.56
C LYS A 206 -20.53 -8.26 -19.86
N ILE A 207 -21.18 -8.23 -18.68
CA ILE A 207 -21.48 -9.47 -17.93
C ILE A 207 -22.48 -10.34 -18.71
N GLN A 208 -23.53 -9.75 -19.28
CA GLN A 208 -24.52 -10.48 -20.06
C GLN A 208 -23.90 -11.08 -21.33
N GLU A 209 -23.08 -10.33 -22.06
CA GLU A 209 -22.35 -10.81 -23.22
C GLU A 209 -21.44 -12.00 -22.85
N TYR A 210 -20.66 -11.87 -21.78
CA TYR A 210 -19.81 -12.95 -21.28
C TYR A 210 -20.61 -14.20 -20.90
N LEU A 211 -21.71 -14.06 -20.18
CA LEU A 211 -22.58 -15.18 -19.79
C LEU A 211 -23.22 -15.87 -21.01
N LEU A 212 -23.59 -15.10 -22.03
CA LEU A 212 -24.11 -15.66 -23.30
C LEU A 212 -23.06 -16.44 -24.08
N GLU A 213 -21.81 -15.93 -24.13
CA GLU A 213 -20.69 -16.63 -24.75
C GLU A 213 -20.35 -17.93 -24.00
N GLN A 214 -20.32 -17.89 -22.67
CA GLN A 214 -20.09 -19.06 -21.84
C GLN A 214 -21.18 -20.12 -22.04
N LYS A 215 -22.44 -19.73 -22.12
CA LYS A 215 -23.55 -20.66 -22.41
C LYS A 215 -23.42 -21.32 -23.80
N LYS A 216 -22.89 -20.60 -24.80
CA LYS A 216 -22.64 -21.13 -26.14
C LYS A 216 -21.44 -22.09 -26.20
N LEU A 217 -20.35 -21.77 -25.48
CA LEU A 217 -19.10 -22.52 -25.50
C LEU A 217 -19.15 -23.78 -24.62
N PHE A 218 -19.87 -23.72 -23.51
CA PHE A 218 -19.85 -24.74 -22.45
C PHE A 218 -21.24 -25.28 -22.11
N ALA A 219 -21.98 -25.75 -23.10
CA ALA A 219 -23.24 -26.47 -22.89
C ALA A 219 -23.11 -27.68 -21.93
N ASN A 220 -21.86 -28.18 -21.71
CA ASN A 220 -21.52 -29.35 -20.90
C ASN A 220 -20.51 -29.10 -19.77
N SER A 221 -20.18 -27.87 -19.41
CA SER A 221 -19.12 -27.60 -18.41
C SER A 221 -19.69 -27.36 -17.01
N GLN A 222 -19.04 -27.98 -16.02
CA GLN A 222 -19.42 -28.11 -14.60
C GLN A 222 -19.17 -26.84 -13.73
N ASN A 223 -19.07 -25.63 -14.28
CA ASN A 223 -19.01 -24.43 -13.45
C ASN A 223 -20.41 -24.05 -12.95
N GLU A 224 -20.95 -24.84 -12.02
CA GLU A 224 -22.29 -24.67 -11.46
C GLU A 224 -22.45 -23.38 -10.65
N LYS A 225 -21.35 -22.80 -10.10
CA LYS A 225 -21.38 -21.66 -9.18
C LYS A 225 -22.07 -20.42 -9.77
N TYR A 226 -22.04 -20.21 -11.08
CA TYR A 226 -22.59 -19.00 -11.73
C TYR A 226 -23.62 -19.28 -12.83
N LYS A 227 -24.08 -20.53 -12.97
CA LYS A 227 -24.97 -20.97 -14.06
C LYS A 227 -26.33 -20.27 -14.10
N ASN A 228 -26.82 -19.83 -12.94
CA ASN A 228 -28.13 -19.19 -12.75
C ASN A 228 -28.04 -17.68 -12.51
N LEU A 229 -26.90 -17.06 -12.83
CA LEU A 229 -26.74 -15.63 -12.62
C LEU A 229 -27.53 -14.86 -13.69
N ASN A 230 -28.58 -14.16 -13.30
CA ASN A 230 -29.34 -13.22 -14.12
C ASN A 230 -29.20 -11.82 -13.50
N PRO A 231 -28.10 -11.11 -13.74
CA PRO A 231 -27.84 -9.83 -13.10
C PRO A 231 -28.83 -8.77 -13.59
N VAL A 232 -29.34 -8.00 -12.64
CA VAL A 232 -30.11 -6.78 -12.88
C VAL A 232 -29.23 -5.57 -12.55
N ILE A 233 -29.60 -4.40 -13.08
CA ILE A 233 -28.82 -3.16 -12.90
C ILE A 233 -28.58 -2.85 -11.41
N GLN A 234 -29.56 -3.05 -10.56
CA GLN A 234 -29.46 -2.86 -9.12
C GLN A 234 -28.45 -3.79 -8.44
N ASP A 235 -28.31 -5.03 -8.94
CA ASP A 235 -27.33 -5.98 -8.42
C ASP A 235 -25.91 -5.57 -8.81
N VAL A 236 -25.76 -4.98 -10.01
CA VAL A 236 -24.46 -4.43 -10.47
C VAL A 236 -24.07 -3.21 -9.64
N GLU A 237 -25.01 -2.30 -9.35
CA GLU A 237 -24.76 -1.15 -8.47
C GLU A 237 -24.31 -1.60 -7.07
N LYS A 238 -25.05 -2.52 -6.45
CA LYS A 238 -24.68 -3.10 -5.15
C LYS A 238 -23.29 -3.77 -5.20
N ALA A 239 -22.99 -4.49 -6.27
CA ALA A 239 -21.68 -5.13 -6.43
C ALA A 239 -20.53 -4.11 -6.56
N ILE A 240 -20.73 -3.05 -7.33
CA ILE A 240 -19.74 -1.97 -7.48
C ILE A 240 -19.52 -1.26 -6.14
N ASP A 241 -20.61 -0.90 -5.45
CA ASP A 241 -20.50 -0.22 -4.15
C ASP A 241 -19.84 -1.12 -3.10
N PHE A 242 -20.16 -2.41 -3.09
CA PHE A 242 -19.49 -3.38 -2.23
C PHE A 242 -17.98 -3.47 -2.53
N ILE A 243 -17.58 -3.58 -3.80
CA ILE A 243 -16.18 -3.65 -4.21
C ILE A 243 -15.41 -2.39 -3.77
N ARG A 244 -16.04 -1.22 -3.81
CA ARG A 244 -15.45 0.04 -3.32
C ARG A 244 -15.19 0.05 -1.81
N THR A 245 -15.86 -0.79 -1.04
CA THR A 245 -15.63 -0.92 0.42
C THR A 245 -14.47 -1.84 0.78
N LEU A 246 -13.90 -2.55 -0.20
CA LEU A 246 -12.76 -3.43 0.01
C LEU A 246 -11.44 -2.64 -0.02
N ASP A 247 -10.44 -3.14 0.71
CA ASP A 247 -9.13 -2.51 0.76
C ASP A 247 -8.15 -3.24 -0.17
N PRO A 248 -7.63 -2.58 -1.23
CA PRO A 248 -6.65 -3.20 -2.13
C PRO A 248 -5.30 -3.49 -1.45
N PHE A 249 -5.03 -2.90 -0.29
CA PHE A 249 -3.78 -3.08 0.47
C PHE A 249 -4.06 -3.27 1.97
N PRO A 250 -4.60 -4.43 2.39
CA PRO A 250 -5.05 -4.65 3.76
C PRO A 250 -3.92 -4.55 4.79
N ALA A 251 -2.69 -4.84 4.40
CA ALA A 251 -1.52 -4.79 5.27
C ALA A 251 -0.94 -3.38 5.47
N ARG A 252 -1.52 -2.33 4.86
CA ARG A 252 -0.96 -0.96 4.91
C ARG A 252 -0.77 -0.39 6.32
N ASN A 253 -1.56 -0.85 7.29
CA ASN A 253 -1.49 -0.37 8.67
C ASN A 253 -0.24 -0.90 9.42
N PHE A 254 0.38 -1.95 8.90
CA PHE A 254 1.61 -2.56 9.40
C PHE A 254 2.86 -1.99 8.73
N TYR A 255 2.69 -1.06 7.77
CA TYR A 255 3.82 -0.35 7.19
C TYR A 255 4.33 0.70 8.18
N SER A 256 5.59 0.60 8.54
CA SER A 256 6.32 1.73 9.08
C SER A 256 6.52 2.76 7.94
N LYS A 257 5.96 3.95 8.15
CA LYS A 257 6.21 5.08 7.25
C LYS A 257 7.63 5.59 7.48
N PHE A 258 8.62 4.92 6.94
CA PHE A 258 9.91 5.52 6.67
C PHE A 258 10.01 5.79 5.17
N PHE A 259 9.59 6.96 4.76
CA PHE A 259 10.08 7.72 3.62
C PHE A 259 10.36 9.13 4.07
#